data_8f42b1007dcb9dfc4d037d29c9d28a25
#
_entry.id   8f42b1007dcb9dfc4d037d29c9d28a25
#
_cell.length_a   1.000
_cell.length_b   1.000
_cell.length_c   1.000
_cell.angle_alpha   90.00
_cell.angle_beta   90.00
_cell.angle_gamma   90.00
#
_symmetry.space_group_name_H-M   'P 1'
#
loop_
_entity.id
_entity.type
_entity.pdbx_description
1 polymer ?
#
loop_
_entity_poly.entity_id
_entity_poly.type
_entity_poly.pdbx_seq_one_letter_code
_entity_poly.pdbx_strand_id
1 'polypeptide(L)'
;MGRRKFKDIPEEDLLELETFLERSNKEENVLLSTLNVNIKCKTENQKKLINSIKQNEITICSGLPGTGKTFLSCAQALKLLKSKNPAKYKRIVLIKSVTTLKNEEIGFLKGSLEEKMEPYIDSFMDNFRKLIGKSRTNSLRGFGLIEVLPIAFARGRSIDNSIIIIDEAQNISMDNIRTLMTRIGNDSKMIILGDIKQKDIRNKNDSALEVVIEKFKEIDKFGCVELRDPNDVVRNPIIRIIESIFDKLNGDD
;
A
#
# COMPACT_ATOMS: atom_id res chain seq x y z
N MET A 1 24.40 18.15 -29.41
CA MET A 1 24.66 18.04 -27.95
C MET A 1 25.13 16.63 -27.67
N GLY A 2 26.42 16.48 -27.32
CA GLY A 2 27.10 15.18 -27.26
C GLY A 2 26.67 14.31 -26.11
N ARG A 3 26.47 13.03 -26.36
CA ARG A 3 26.35 11.97 -25.35
C ARG A 3 27.70 11.92 -24.57
N ARG A 4 27.73 12.38 -23.32
CA ARG A 4 28.83 12.08 -22.40
C ARG A 4 28.90 10.56 -22.23
N LYS A 5 30.01 9.97 -22.64
CA LYS A 5 30.28 8.54 -22.44
C LYS A 5 30.61 8.32 -20.96
N PHE A 6 30.07 7.27 -20.38
CA PHE A 6 30.30 6.79 -18.99
C PHE A 6 31.78 6.40 -18.72
N LYS A 7 32.70 6.70 -19.64
CA LYS A 7 34.11 6.27 -19.59
C LYS A 7 35.08 7.21 -18.86
N ASP A 8 34.59 8.32 -18.28
CA ASP A 8 35.45 9.36 -17.71
C ASP A 8 35.22 9.59 -16.20
N ILE A 9 34.81 8.57 -15.45
CA ILE A 9 34.76 8.64 -13.99
C ILE A 9 36.14 8.16 -13.49
N PRO A 10 36.88 8.95 -12.69
CA PRO A 10 38.15 8.53 -12.09
C PRO A 10 37.96 7.23 -11.27
N GLU A 11 38.96 6.36 -11.28
CA GLU A 11 38.92 5.10 -10.51
C GLU A 11 38.71 5.34 -9.01
N GLU A 12 39.25 6.42 -8.47
CA GLU A 12 39.03 6.84 -7.07
C GLU A 12 37.56 7.11 -6.78
N ASP A 13 36.86 7.85 -7.66
CA ASP A 13 35.44 8.16 -7.52
C ASP A 13 34.58 6.88 -7.62
N LEU A 14 34.96 5.93 -8.46
CA LEU A 14 34.31 4.63 -8.57
C LEU A 14 34.50 3.80 -7.30
N LEU A 15 35.68 3.78 -6.72
CA LEU A 15 35.97 3.06 -5.48
C LEU A 15 35.26 3.68 -4.29
N GLU A 16 35.17 5.00 -4.22
CA GLU A 16 34.39 5.69 -3.20
C GLU A 16 32.90 5.37 -3.32
N LEU A 17 32.36 5.36 -4.55
CA LEU A 17 30.97 5.00 -4.81
C LEU A 17 30.67 3.55 -4.43
N GLU A 18 31.54 2.60 -4.79
CA GLU A 18 31.40 1.18 -4.41
C GLU A 18 31.43 1.02 -2.89
N THR A 19 32.36 1.68 -2.20
CA THR A 19 32.46 1.65 -0.74
C THR A 19 31.20 2.24 -0.09
N PHE A 20 30.67 3.32 -0.64
CA PHE A 20 29.43 3.94 -0.17
C PHE A 20 28.22 3.00 -0.34
N LEU A 21 28.10 2.37 -1.51
CA LEU A 21 27.01 1.41 -1.80
C LEU A 21 27.09 0.18 -0.89
N GLU A 22 28.28 -0.35 -0.64
CA GLU A 22 28.47 -1.48 0.28
C GLU A 22 28.06 -1.13 1.71
N ARG A 23 28.44 0.05 2.21
CA ARG A 23 28.04 0.54 3.53
C ARG A 23 26.53 0.71 3.62
N SER A 24 25.92 1.34 2.61
CA SER A 24 24.46 1.55 2.54
C SER A 24 23.71 0.23 2.53
N ASN A 25 24.12 -0.75 1.73
CA ASN A 25 23.54 -2.08 1.68
C ASN A 25 23.67 -2.83 3.02
N LYS A 26 24.81 -2.67 3.70
CA LYS A 26 25.03 -3.27 5.02
C LYS A 26 24.10 -2.67 6.07
N GLU A 27 23.95 -1.35 6.10
CA GLU A 27 23.04 -0.65 7.01
C GLU A 27 21.58 -1.01 6.76
N GLU A 28 21.16 -1.10 5.50
CA GLU A 28 19.84 -1.56 5.10
C GLU A 28 19.56 -2.99 5.62
N ASN A 29 20.51 -3.91 5.39
CA ASN A 29 20.38 -5.29 5.85
C ASN A 29 20.31 -5.40 7.38
N VAL A 30 21.10 -4.60 8.10
CA VAL A 30 21.03 -4.51 9.56
C VAL A 30 19.65 -4.00 9.99
N LEU A 31 19.16 -2.92 9.39
CA LEU A 31 17.83 -2.37 9.67
C LEU A 31 16.74 -3.44 9.47
N LEU A 32 16.71 -4.10 8.32
CA LEU A 32 15.73 -5.15 8.02
C LEU A 32 15.82 -6.32 9.01
N SER A 33 17.03 -6.74 9.38
CA SER A 33 17.23 -7.84 10.35
C SER A 33 16.67 -7.51 11.74
N THR A 34 16.74 -6.25 12.15
CA THR A 34 16.27 -5.77 13.47
C THR A 34 14.76 -5.51 13.54
N LEU A 35 14.05 -5.52 12.40
CA LEU A 35 12.60 -5.34 12.41
C LEU A 35 11.92 -6.47 13.18
N ASN A 36 11.18 -6.14 14.21
CA ASN A 36 10.30 -7.06 14.92
C ASN A 36 8.85 -6.71 14.62
N VAL A 37 8.24 -7.46 13.67
CA VAL A 37 6.86 -7.24 13.26
C VAL A 37 5.99 -8.36 13.81
N ASN A 38 5.22 -8.06 14.84
CA ASN A 38 4.29 -9.01 15.42
C ASN A 38 2.87 -8.75 14.91
N ILE A 39 2.26 -9.75 14.25
CA ILE A 39 0.89 -9.68 13.76
C ILE A 39 0.03 -10.55 14.64
N LYS A 40 -0.93 -9.93 15.33
CA LYS A 40 -1.97 -10.62 16.10
C LYS A 40 -3.33 -10.38 15.43
N CYS A 41 -3.81 -11.37 14.67
CA CYS A 41 -5.17 -11.34 14.15
C CYS A 41 -6.16 -11.57 15.28
N LYS A 42 -7.19 -10.73 15.36
CA LYS A 42 -8.26 -10.79 16.36
C LYS A 42 -9.47 -11.57 15.85
N THR A 43 -9.66 -11.68 14.53
CA THR A 43 -10.78 -12.37 13.89
C THR A 43 -10.30 -13.37 12.83
N GLU A 44 -11.17 -14.30 12.46
CA GLU A 44 -10.87 -15.29 11.42
C GLU A 44 -10.73 -14.62 10.04
N ASN A 45 -11.52 -13.59 9.73
CA ASN A 45 -11.41 -12.87 8.47
C ASN A 45 -10.10 -12.10 8.38
N GLN A 46 -9.56 -11.58 9.49
CA GLN A 46 -8.21 -11.02 9.54
C GLN A 46 -7.13 -12.07 9.23
N LYS A 47 -7.31 -13.32 9.71
CA LYS A 47 -6.40 -14.42 9.37
C LYS A 47 -6.49 -14.79 7.88
N LYS A 48 -7.72 -14.81 7.31
CA LYS A 48 -7.92 -15.02 5.86
C LYS A 48 -7.19 -13.95 5.04
N LEU A 49 -7.25 -12.66 5.45
CA LEU A 49 -6.52 -11.58 4.78
C LEU A 49 -5.01 -11.83 4.78
N ILE A 50 -4.42 -12.14 5.94
CA ILE A 50 -2.98 -12.43 6.04
C ILE A 50 -2.59 -13.63 5.19
N ASN A 51 -3.40 -14.69 5.19
CA ASN A 51 -3.14 -15.88 4.38
C ASN A 51 -3.26 -15.58 2.88
N SER A 52 -4.28 -14.83 2.48
CA SER A 52 -4.45 -14.40 1.09
C SER A 52 -3.24 -13.59 0.60
N ILE A 53 -2.77 -12.60 1.39
CA ILE A 53 -1.56 -11.83 1.06
C ILE A 53 -0.34 -12.74 0.89
N LYS A 54 -0.20 -13.81 1.66
CA LYS A 54 0.93 -14.74 1.53
C LYS A 54 0.84 -15.57 0.24
N GLN A 55 -0.32 -16.12 -0.05
CA GLN A 55 -0.51 -17.14 -1.08
C GLN A 55 -0.69 -16.55 -2.49
N ASN A 56 -1.39 -15.42 -2.63
CA ASN A 56 -1.78 -14.88 -3.92
C ASN A 56 -0.80 -13.79 -4.39
N GLU A 57 -0.73 -13.58 -5.70
CA GLU A 57 0.01 -12.45 -6.30
C GLU A 57 -0.76 -11.14 -6.09
N ILE A 58 -2.10 -11.18 -6.22
CA ILE A 58 -2.96 -10.04 -5.97
C ILE A 58 -3.98 -10.40 -4.90
N THR A 59 -4.07 -9.60 -3.84
CA THR A 59 -5.10 -9.72 -2.81
C THR A 59 -5.99 -8.48 -2.83
N ILE A 60 -7.30 -8.68 -2.95
CA ILE A 60 -8.31 -7.63 -2.90
C ILE A 60 -9.07 -7.79 -1.59
N CYS A 61 -9.12 -6.75 -0.78
CA CYS A 61 -9.82 -6.78 0.50
C CYS A 61 -10.81 -5.63 0.62
N SER A 62 -12.09 -5.98 0.76
CA SER A 62 -13.14 -5.04 1.13
C SER A 62 -13.56 -5.26 2.59
N GLY A 63 -13.92 -4.19 3.29
CA GLY A 63 -14.40 -4.35 4.67
C GLY A 63 -14.74 -3.05 5.35
N LEU A 64 -15.44 -3.14 6.47
CA LEU A 64 -15.88 -2.02 7.29
C LEU A 64 -14.70 -1.19 7.84
N PRO A 65 -14.92 0.08 8.18
CA PRO A 65 -13.91 0.89 8.85
C PRO A 65 -13.55 0.26 10.22
N GLY A 66 -12.27 0.41 10.60
CA GLY A 66 -11.81 -0.11 11.89
C GLY A 66 -11.55 -1.62 11.97
N THR A 67 -11.65 -2.36 10.86
CA THR A 67 -11.37 -3.80 10.78
C THR A 67 -9.88 -4.14 10.69
N GLY A 68 -9.01 -3.12 10.51
CA GLY A 68 -7.56 -3.30 10.49
C GLY A 68 -6.97 -3.68 9.13
N LYS A 69 -7.70 -3.52 8.01
CA LYS A 69 -7.24 -3.83 6.64
C LYS A 69 -5.84 -3.27 6.38
N THR A 70 -5.69 -1.97 6.45
CA THR A 70 -4.44 -1.25 6.15
C THR A 70 -3.32 -1.63 7.13
N PHE A 71 -3.64 -1.70 8.44
CA PHE A 71 -2.66 -2.08 9.47
C PHE A 71 -2.08 -3.48 9.24
N LEU A 72 -2.94 -4.47 8.99
CA LEU A 72 -2.52 -5.86 8.75
C LEU A 72 -1.75 -5.99 7.43
N SER A 73 -2.15 -5.26 6.40
CA SER A 73 -1.47 -5.24 5.12
C SER A 73 -0.07 -4.64 5.23
N CYS A 74 0.09 -3.51 5.94
CA CYS A 74 1.40 -2.93 6.26
C CYS A 74 2.27 -3.89 7.07
N ALA A 75 1.70 -4.55 8.09
CA ALA A 75 2.43 -5.51 8.91
C ALA A 75 2.89 -6.72 8.10
N GLN A 76 2.04 -7.26 7.22
CA GLN A 76 2.42 -8.39 6.37
C GLN A 76 3.43 -7.98 5.29
N ALA A 77 3.32 -6.78 4.73
CA ALA A 77 4.29 -6.23 3.80
C ALA A 77 5.69 -6.11 4.44
N LEU A 78 5.78 -5.59 5.66
CA LEU A 78 7.06 -5.55 6.41
C LEU A 78 7.64 -6.94 6.65
N LYS A 79 6.79 -7.94 6.95
CA LYS A 79 7.26 -9.34 7.11
C LYS A 79 7.79 -9.92 5.81
N LEU A 80 7.13 -9.63 4.69
CA LEU A 80 7.58 -10.08 3.37
C LEU A 80 8.88 -9.39 2.95
N LEU A 81 9.00 -8.08 3.20
CA LEU A 81 10.21 -7.31 2.93
C LEU A 81 11.41 -7.84 3.74
N LYS A 82 11.19 -8.18 5.02
CA LYS A 82 12.20 -8.77 5.91
C LYS A 82 12.54 -10.22 5.56
N SER A 83 11.77 -10.92 4.73
CA SER A 83 11.95 -12.35 4.50
C SER A 83 13.37 -12.67 4.03
N LYS A 84 13.87 -13.88 4.41
CA LYS A 84 15.24 -14.35 4.10
C LYS A 84 15.53 -14.54 2.60
N ASN A 85 14.59 -14.27 1.74
CA ASN A 85 14.81 -14.20 0.30
C ASN A 85 14.81 -12.72 -0.14
N PRO A 86 15.90 -11.97 0.12
CA PRO A 86 16.01 -10.53 -0.17
C PRO A 86 15.91 -10.23 -1.66
N ALA A 87 16.07 -11.23 -2.52
CA ALA A 87 15.98 -11.06 -3.96
C ALA A 87 14.56 -10.81 -4.46
N LYS A 88 13.51 -11.22 -3.69
CA LYS A 88 12.13 -11.16 -4.20
C LYS A 88 11.50 -9.78 -4.04
N TYR A 89 11.51 -9.20 -2.84
CA TYR A 89 10.89 -7.90 -2.58
C TYR A 89 11.94 -6.92 -2.08
N LYS A 90 12.13 -5.82 -2.81
CA LYS A 90 13.11 -4.78 -2.48
C LYS A 90 12.49 -3.56 -1.81
N ARG A 91 11.18 -3.34 -1.97
CA ARG A 91 10.48 -2.17 -1.41
C ARG A 91 8.99 -2.40 -1.25
N ILE A 92 8.36 -1.54 -0.45
CA ILE A 92 6.92 -1.40 -0.33
C ILE A 92 6.53 -0.12 -1.07
N VAL A 93 5.60 -0.22 -2.03
CA VAL A 93 5.08 0.92 -2.80
C VAL A 93 3.66 1.21 -2.32
N LEU A 94 3.45 2.43 -1.84
CA LEU A 94 2.17 2.88 -1.30
C LEU A 94 1.45 3.75 -2.33
N ILE A 95 0.22 3.37 -2.66
CA ILE A 95 -0.66 4.11 -3.56
C ILE A 95 -1.95 4.39 -2.80
N LYS A 96 -2.33 5.64 -2.68
CA LYS A 96 -3.62 6.03 -2.12
C LYS A 96 -4.43 6.77 -3.15
N SER A 97 -5.71 6.44 -3.26
CA SER A 97 -6.65 7.27 -4.00
C SER A 97 -6.85 8.57 -3.24
N VAL A 98 -6.52 9.66 -3.88
CA VAL A 98 -6.74 11.00 -3.33
C VAL A 98 -8.05 11.50 -3.91
N THR A 99 -9.13 11.34 -3.15
CA THR A 99 -10.33 12.14 -3.38
C THR A 99 -10.10 13.47 -2.70
N THR A 100 -9.88 14.50 -3.49
CA THR A 100 -9.99 15.85 -2.96
C THR A 100 -11.42 16.04 -2.45
N LEU A 101 -11.57 16.32 -1.15
CA LEU A 101 -12.81 16.83 -0.62
C LEU A 101 -13.23 17.99 -1.53
N LYS A 102 -14.51 18.05 -1.88
CA LYS A 102 -15.11 18.93 -2.90
C LYS A 102 -14.70 20.41 -2.78
N ASN A 103 -13.50 20.82 -2.89
CA ASN A 103 -13.00 22.19 -2.96
C ASN A 103 -11.48 22.30 -2.68
N GLU A 104 -10.77 21.19 -2.46
CA GLU A 104 -9.32 21.22 -2.25
C GLU A 104 -8.61 20.56 -3.44
N GLU A 105 -8.27 21.34 -4.44
CA GLU A 105 -7.39 20.86 -5.51
C GLU A 105 -5.95 20.77 -5.00
N ILE A 106 -5.32 19.60 -5.15
CA ILE A 106 -3.91 19.37 -4.76
C ILE A 106 -2.98 20.45 -5.34
N GLY A 107 -3.39 21.09 -6.44
CA GLY A 107 -2.64 22.16 -7.08
C GLY A 107 -2.37 23.40 -6.22
N PHE A 108 -3.20 23.68 -5.21
CA PHE A 108 -3.07 24.86 -4.36
C PHE A 108 -2.09 24.69 -3.18
N LEU A 109 -1.66 23.47 -2.86
CA LEU A 109 -0.65 23.26 -1.83
C LEU A 109 0.72 23.73 -2.34
N LYS A 110 1.37 24.62 -1.58
CA LYS A 110 2.75 25.07 -1.85
C LYS A 110 3.72 23.94 -1.48
N GLY A 111 4.80 23.78 -2.26
CA GLY A 111 5.85 22.83 -1.97
C GLY A 111 6.09 21.77 -3.06
N SER A 112 7.02 20.88 -2.80
CA SER A 112 7.34 19.75 -3.67
C SER A 112 6.18 18.77 -3.77
N LEU A 113 6.20 17.87 -4.77
CA LEU A 113 5.18 16.81 -4.90
C LEU A 113 5.13 15.93 -3.64
N GLU A 114 6.28 15.63 -3.05
CA GLU A 114 6.39 14.82 -1.83
C GLU A 114 5.71 15.51 -0.65
N GLU A 115 5.96 16.80 -0.45
CA GLU A 115 5.31 17.61 0.60
C GLU A 115 3.80 17.67 0.42
N LYS A 116 3.33 17.78 -0.83
CA LYS A 116 1.89 17.76 -1.15
C LYS A 116 1.23 16.41 -0.87
N MET A 117 1.98 15.32 -1.01
CA MET A 117 1.47 13.97 -0.76
C MET A 117 1.51 13.56 0.72
N GLU A 118 2.32 14.23 1.55
CA GLU A 118 2.52 13.87 2.97
C GLU A 118 1.21 13.69 3.75
N PRO A 119 0.22 14.60 3.69
CA PRO A 119 -1.05 14.42 4.41
C PRO A 119 -1.83 13.17 4.01
N TYR A 120 -1.73 12.79 2.73
CA TYR A 120 -2.47 11.63 2.20
C TYR A 120 -1.84 10.29 2.60
N ILE A 121 -0.56 10.28 2.87
CA ILE A 121 0.17 9.07 3.27
C ILE A 121 0.32 8.92 4.78
N ASP A 122 -0.01 9.94 5.55
CA ASP A 122 0.14 9.91 7.01
C ASP A 122 -0.59 8.72 7.64
N SER A 123 -1.74 8.32 7.10
CA SER A 123 -2.46 7.13 7.57
C SER A 123 -1.65 5.83 7.40
N PHE A 124 -0.85 5.71 6.33
CA PHE A 124 0.08 4.60 6.15
C PHE A 124 1.25 4.73 7.12
N MET A 125 1.85 5.93 7.20
CA MET A 125 2.99 6.19 8.07
C MET A 125 2.64 5.92 9.53
N ASP A 126 1.44 6.25 9.98
CA ASP A 126 0.97 5.95 11.32
C ASP A 126 0.87 4.44 11.58
N ASN A 127 0.45 3.67 10.59
CA ASN A 127 0.45 2.21 10.71
C ASN A 127 1.87 1.66 10.84
N PHE A 128 2.83 2.13 10.04
CA PHE A 128 4.23 1.73 10.16
C PHE A 128 4.84 2.20 11.49
N ARG A 129 4.58 3.43 11.93
CA ARG A 129 5.04 3.96 13.24
C ARG A 129 4.54 3.11 14.41
N LYS A 130 3.29 2.66 14.36
CA LYS A 130 2.70 1.75 15.36
C LYS A 130 3.34 0.35 15.34
N LEU A 131 3.75 -0.13 14.17
CA LEU A 131 4.33 -1.47 14.00
C LEU A 131 5.79 -1.55 14.39
N ILE A 132 6.61 -0.58 14.01
CA ILE A 132 8.07 -0.64 14.13
C ILE A 132 8.71 0.60 14.79
N GLY A 133 7.91 1.60 15.16
CA GLY A 133 8.36 2.86 15.76
C GLY A 133 8.78 3.91 14.73
N LYS A 134 8.78 5.19 15.16
CA LYS A 134 9.03 6.35 14.27
C LYS A 134 10.42 6.33 13.63
N SER A 135 11.46 6.03 14.41
CA SER A 135 12.84 6.02 13.90
C SER A 135 13.02 5.01 12.77
N ARG A 136 12.61 3.75 12.97
CA ARG A 136 12.73 2.71 11.94
C ARG A 136 11.89 3.02 10.70
N THR A 137 10.68 3.59 10.87
CA THR A 137 9.84 4.01 9.74
C THR A 137 10.56 5.07 8.90
N ASN A 138 11.16 6.06 9.54
CA ASN A 138 11.91 7.10 8.83
C ASN A 138 13.16 6.52 8.13
N SER A 139 13.87 5.59 8.77
CA SER A 139 15.01 4.91 8.13
C SER A 139 14.60 4.11 6.92
N LEU A 140 13.47 3.35 6.97
CA LEU A 140 12.96 2.62 5.80
C LEU A 140 12.62 3.55 4.63
N ARG A 141 12.05 4.73 4.91
CA ARG A 141 11.82 5.76 3.87
C ARG A 141 13.13 6.30 3.31
N GLY A 142 14.09 6.64 4.18
CA GLY A 142 15.40 7.16 3.79
C GLY A 142 16.19 6.20 2.89
N PHE A 143 16.09 4.90 3.11
CA PHE A 143 16.66 3.87 2.24
C PHE A 143 15.81 3.56 0.98
N GLY A 144 14.67 4.22 0.78
CA GLY A 144 13.77 3.92 -0.35
C GLY A 144 13.02 2.59 -0.23
N LEU A 145 13.04 1.95 0.95
CA LEU A 145 12.32 0.70 1.22
C LEU A 145 10.81 0.90 1.40
N ILE A 146 10.38 2.14 1.62
CA ILE A 146 8.99 2.58 1.57
C ILE A 146 8.92 3.77 0.60
N GLU A 147 8.28 3.57 -0.54
CA GLU A 147 8.06 4.56 -1.59
C GLU A 147 6.58 4.93 -1.66
N VAL A 148 6.29 6.20 -1.90
CA VAL A 148 4.94 6.68 -2.20
C VAL A 148 4.84 6.98 -3.67
N LEU A 149 3.84 6.39 -4.33
CA LEU A 149 3.64 6.55 -5.77
C LEU A 149 2.23 7.08 -6.05
N PRO A 150 2.09 8.34 -6.48
CA PRO A 150 0.81 8.84 -6.96
C PRO A 150 0.30 8.07 -8.17
N ILE A 151 -1.01 7.86 -8.29
CA ILE A 151 -1.63 7.09 -9.38
C ILE A 151 -1.17 7.59 -10.76
N ALA A 152 -1.08 8.90 -10.94
CA ALA A 152 -0.65 9.50 -12.21
C ALA A 152 0.76 9.08 -12.65
N PHE A 153 1.65 8.81 -11.68
CA PHE A 153 3.05 8.42 -11.95
C PHE A 153 3.23 6.90 -12.08
N ALA A 154 2.19 6.10 -11.83
CA ALA A 154 2.22 4.67 -12.07
C ALA A 154 2.08 4.35 -13.58
N ARG A 155 1.55 5.27 -14.38
CA ARG A 155 1.37 5.07 -15.83
C ARG A 155 2.71 4.90 -16.53
N GLY A 156 2.81 3.89 -17.41
CA GLY A 156 4.02 3.62 -18.21
C GLY A 156 5.19 3.00 -17.44
N ARG A 157 5.04 2.67 -16.16
CA ARG A 157 6.08 2.01 -15.35
C ARG A 157 5.69 0.57 -15.06
N SER A 158 6.67 -0.34 -15.03
CA SER A 158 6.56 -1.64 -14.37
C SER A 158 7.07 -1.50 -12.94
N ILE A 159 6.35 -2.09 -11.99
CA ILE A 159 6.71 -2.04 -10.56
C ILE A 159 7.20 -3.44 -10.18
N ASP A 160 8.49 -3.68 -10.39
CA ASP A 160 9.14 -4.96 -10.14
C ASP A 160 9.67 -5.08 -8.71
N ASN A 161 9.82 -6.31 -8.22
CA ASN A 161 10.40 -6.67 -6.92
C ASN A 161 9.77 -5.89 -5.75
N SER A 162 8.47 -5.65 -5.80
CA SER A 162 7.79 -4.73 -4.89
C SER A 162 6.54 -5.34 -4.25
N ILE A 163 6.21 -4.86 -3.05
CA ILE A 163 4.92 -5.10 -2.43
C ILE A 163 4.11 -3.81 -2.57
N ILE A 164 3.10 -3.82 -3.42
CA ILE A 164 2.27 -2.66 -3.75
C ILE A 164 1.04 -2.68 -2.86
N ILE A 165 0.78 -1.61 -2.12
CA ILE A 165 -0.43 -1.45 -1.30
C ILE A 165 -1.22 -0.28 -1.87
N ILE A 166 -2.43 -0.57 -2.33
CA ILE A 166 -3.40 0.43 -2.82
C ILE A 166 -4.49 0.55 -1.77
N ASP A 167 -4.67 1.72 -1.20
CA ASP A 167 -5.72 1.99 -0.19
C ASP A 167 -6.79 2.93 -0.73
N GLU A 168 -7.96 2.92 -0.13
CA GLU A 168 -9.17 3.66 -0.53
C GLU A 168 -9.58 3.36 -1.99
N ALA A 169 -9.47 2.08 -2.38
CA ALA A 169 -9.69 1.67 -3.77
C ALA A 169 -11.15 1.84 -4.25
N GLN A 170 -12.14 2.00 -3.34
CA GLN A 170 -13.50 2.36 -3.70
C GLN A 170 -13.60 3.72 -4.39
N ASN A 171 -12.58 4.57 -4.23
CA ASN A 171 -12.49 5.89 -4.85
C ASN A 171 -11.65 5.90 -6.14
N ILE A 172 -11.34 4.72 -6.68
CA ILE A 172 -10.58 4.56 -7.92
C ILE A 172 -11.54 4.20 -9.07
N SER A 173 -11.47 4.94 -10.18
CA SER A 173 -12.24 4.63 -11.38
C SER A 173 -11.75 3.36 -12.07
N MET A 174 -12.61 2.75 -12.93
CA MET A 174 -12.27 1.54 -13.68
C MET A 174 -11.00 1.68 -14.52
N ASP A 175 -10.79 2.82 -15.19
CA ASP A 175 -9.60 3.06 -16.02
C ASP A 175 -8.32 3.15 -15.15
N ASN A 176 -8.41 3.75 -13.97
CA ASN A 176 -7.28 3.88 -13.07
C ASN A 176 -6.96 2.55 -12.39
N ILE A 177 -7.95 1.77 -11.94
CA ILE A 177 -7.68 0.46 -11.32
C ILE A 177 -7.07 -0.50 -12.34
N ARG A 178 -7.57 -0.52 -13.59
CA ARG A 178 -6.98 -1.29 -14.70
C ARG A 178 -5.53 -0.86 -14.93
N THR A 179 -5.28 0.45 -14.97
CA THR A 179 -3.92 0.99 -15.11
C THR A 179 -3.02 0.47 -13.99
N LEU A 180 -3.43 0.53 -12.73
CA LEU A 180 -2.64 0.10 -11.58
C LEU A 180 -2.40 -1.41 -11.60
N MET A 181 -3.44 -2.21 -11.80
CA MET A 181 -3.32 -3.68 -11.80
C MET A 181 -2.36 -4.18 -12.89
N THR A 182 -2.34 -3.52 -14.05
CA THR A 182 -1.40 -3.85 -15.15
C THR A 182 0.02 -3.34 -14.94
N ARG A 183 0.33 -2.67 -13.84
CA ARG A 183 1.69 -2.22 -13.48
C ARG A 183 2.43 -3.21 -12.58
N ILE A 184 1.75 -4.26 -12.11
CA ILE A 184 2.44 -5.31 -11.35
C ILE A 184 3.54 -5.92 -12.23
N GLY A 185 4.76 -5.84 -11.77
CA GLY A 185 5.94 -6.35 -12.47
C GLY A 185 6.39 -7.69 -11.92
N ASN A 186 7.56 -8.13 -12.39
CA ASN A 186 8.15 -9.40 -11.97
C ASN A 186 8.41 -9.40 -10.46
N ASP A 187 8.21 -10.57 -9.83
CA ASP A 187 8.46 -10.78 -8.39
C ASP A 187 7.76 -9.75 -7.49
N SER A 188 6.60 -9.27 -7.92
CA SER A 188 5.82 -8.30 -7.17
C SER A 188 4.52 -8.89 -6.63
N LYS A 189 3.97 -8.22 -5.66
CA LYS A 189 2.70 -8.55 -5.01
C LYS A 189 1.86 -7.28 -4.86
N MET A 190 0.55 -7.39 -5.09
CA MET A 190 -0.35 -6.27 -4.98
C MET A 190 -1.45 -6.54 -3.94
N ILE A 191 -1.73 -5.55 -3.11
CA ILE A 191 -2.77 -5.59 -2.08
C ILE A 191 -3.68 -4.39 -2.32
N ILE A 192 -4.94 -4.65 -2.66
CA ILE A 192 -5.94 -3.62 -2.96
C ILE A 192 -6.94 -3.60 -1.82
N LEU A 193 -7.05 -2.45 -1.13
CA LEU A 193 -7.86 -2.27 0.05
C LEU A 193 -8.93 -1.21 -0.18
N GLY A 194 -10.13 -1.45 0.32
CA GLY A 194 -11.20 -0.46 0.25
C GLY A 194 -12.44 -0.85 1.04
N ASP A 195 -13.44 0.01 0.97
CA ASP A 195 -14.78 -0.22 1.50
C ASP A 195 -15.82 0.11 0.44
N ILE A 196 -16.53 -0.87 -0.07
CA ILE A 196 -17.51 -0.65 -1.16
C ILE A 196 -18.71 0.22 -0.72
N LYS A 197 -18.96 0.38 0.59
CA LYS A 197 -20.00 1.27 1.09
C LYS A 197 -19.56 2.74 1.15
N GLN A 198 -18.26 3.02 1.31
CA GLN A 198 -17.70 4.37 1.46
C GLN A 198 -17.17 4.91 0.13
N LYS A 199 -18.09 5.25 -0.79
CA LYS A 199 -17.74 5.78 -2.12
C LYS A 199 -17.85 7.31 -2.14
N ASP A 200 -16.71 8.00 -2.21
CA ASP A 200 -16.63 9.48 -2.26
C ASP A 200 -16.45 10.04 -3.68
N ILE A 201 -16.37 9.17 -4.70
CA ILE A 201 -16.28 9.60 -6.10
C ILE A 201 -17.59 10.25 -6.55
N ARG A 202 -17.46 11.21 -7.48
CA ARG A 202 -18.61 12.01 -7.98
C ARG A 202 -19.73 11.15 -8.54
N ASN A 203 -19.40 10.10 -9.28
CA ASN A 203 -20.32 9.11 -9.80
C ASN A 203 -20.03 7.76 -9.12
N LYS A 204 -20.90 7.35 -8.21
CA LYS A 204 -20.74 6.09 -7.45
C LYS A 204 -20.66 4.85 -8.36
N ASN A 205 -21.22 4.93 -9.57
CA ASN A 205 -21.15 3.86 -10.58
C ASN A 205 -19.74 3.73 -11.19
N ASP A 206 -18.87 4.73 -11.04
CA ASP A 206 -17.50 4.69 -11.56
C ASP A 206 -16.54 3.93 -10.63
N SER A 207 -16.97 3.54 -9.42
CA SER A 207 -16.16 2.75 -8.50
C SER A 207 -15.90 1.36 -9.07
N ALA A 208 -14.62 1.05 -9.24
CA ALA A 208 -14.18 -0.21 -9.81
C ALA A 208 -14.11 -1.37 -8.80
N LEU A 209 -13.99 -1.07 -7.51
CA LEU A 209 -13.65 -2.07 -6.49
C LEU A 209 -14.61 -3.26 -6.46
N GLU A 210 -15.92 -2.99 -6.49
CA GLU A 210 -16.96 -4.02 -6.43
C GLU A 210 -16.93 -4.93 -7.66
N VAL A 211 -16.83 -4.32 -8.85
CA VAL A 211 -16.71 -5.05 -10.11
C VAL A 211 -15.45 -5.91 -10.15
N VAL A 212 -14.32 -5.38 -9.67
CA VAL A 212 -13.05 -6.11 -9.61
C VAL A 212 -13.16 -7.30 -8.65
N ILE A 213 -13.77 -7.14 -7.47
CA ILE A 213 -13.99 -8.26 -6.56
C ILE A 213 -14.83 -9.35 -7.23
N GLU A 214 -15.97 -8.98 -7.84
CA GLU A 214 -16.87 -9.94 -8.48
C GLU A 214 -16.19 -10.72 -9.62
N LYS A 215 -15.46 -10.04 -10.48
CA LYS A 215 -14.87 -10.65 -11.67
C LYS A 215 -13.59 -11.43 -11.43
N PHE A 216 -12.85 -11.12 -10.35
CA PHE A 216 -11.54 -11.72 -10.09
C PHE A 216 -11.53 -12.76 -8.95
N LYS A 217 -12.63 -12.92 -8.21
CA LYS A 217 -12.69 -13.82 -7.03
C LYS A 217 -12.42 -15.30 -7.34
N GLU A 218 -12.64 -15.75 -8.58
CA GLU A 218 -12.45 -17.15 -8.97
C GLU A 218 -11.20 -17.36 -9.85
N ILE A 219 -10.42 -16.29 -10.08
CA ILE A 219 -9.22 -16.38 -10.91
C ILE A 219 -8.05 -16.82 -10.05
N ASP A 220 -7.31 -17.82 -10.51
CA ASP A 220 -6.07 -18.25 -9.86
C ASP A 220 -5.11 -17.08 -9.63
N LYS A 221 -4.35 -17.13 -8.53
CA LYS A 221 -3.43 -16.08 -8.07
C LYS A 221 -4.08 -14.81 -7.54
N PHE A 222 -5.42 -14.71 -7.58
CA PHE A 222 -6.19 -13.66 -6.95
C PHE A 222 -6.84 -14.19 -5.67
N GLY A 223 -6.77 -13.37 -4.62
CA GLY A 223 -7.47 -13.65 -3.37
C GLY A 223 -8.41 -12.50 -3.04
N CYS A 224 -9.70 -12.79 -2.90
CA CYS A 224 -10.69 -11.81 -2.47
C CYS A 224 -11.09 -12.13 -1.02
N VAL A 225 -11.02 -11.12 -0.14
CA VAL A 225 -11.32 -11.25 1.29
C VAL A 225 -12.28 -10.14 1.70
N GLU A 226 -13.28 -10.50 2.49
CA GLU A 226 -14.23 -9.55 3.03
C GLU A 226 -14.14 -9.51 4.57
N LEU A 227 -13.98 -8.30 5.12
CA LEU A 227 -14.02 -8.00 6.55
C LEU A 227 -15.28 -7.18 6.85
N ARG A 228 -16.46 -7.80 6.67
CA ARG A 228 -17.76 -7.15 6.78
C ARG A 228 -18.58 -7.60 7.98
N ASP A 229 -18.16 -8.66 8.67
CA ASP A 229 -18.79 -9.03 9.93
C ASP A 229 -18.61 -7.88 10.94
N PRO A 230 -19.68 -7.43 11.62
CA PRO A 230 -19.55 -6.43 12.68
C PRO A 230 -18.49 -6.79 13.73
N ASN A 231 -18.23 -8.09 13.95
CA ASN A 231 -17.16 -8.57 14.82
C ASN A 231 -15.75 -8.35 14.27
N ASP A 232 -15.59 -8.07 12.98
CA ASP A 232 -14.30 -7.71 12.40
C ASP A 232 -13.85 -6.29 12.78
N VAL A 233 -14.76 -5.44 13.26
CA VAL A 233 -14.44 -4.10 13.78
C VAL A 233 -13.71 -4.23 15.11
N VAL A 234 -12.41 -3.99 15.12
CA VAL A 234 -11.52 -4.20 16.26
C VAL A 234 -10.94 -2.92 16.85
N ARG A 235 -11.22 -1.74 16.24
CA ARG A 235 -10.70 -0.43 16.68
C ARG A 235 -11.44 0.05 17.93
N ASN A 236 -12.72 0.39 17.81
CA ASN A 236 -13.57 0.84 18.91
C ASN A 236 -14.98 0.28 18.71
N PRO A 237 -15.59 -0.36 19.71
CA PRO A 237 -16.94 -0.93 19.60
C PRO A 237 -18.02 0.06 19.15
N ILE A 238 -17.88 1.35 19.47
CA ILE A 238 -18.82 2.40 19.06
C ILE A 238 -18.97 2.49 17.53
N ILE A 239 -17.93 2.12 16.76
CA ILE A 239 -17.95 2.15 15.30
C ILE A 239 -19.05 1.23 14.77
N ARG A 240 -19.27 0.07 15.41
CA ARG A 240 -20.34 -0.87 15.02
C ARG A 240 -21.72 -0.24 15.14
N ILE A 241 -21.94 0.54 16.20
CA ILE A 241 -23.19 1.24 16.45
C ILE A 241 -23.39 2.34 15.39
N ILE A 242 -22.33 3.10 15.11
CA ILE A 242 -22.36 4.18 14.10
C ILE A 242 -22.69 3.59 12.72
N GLU A 243 -21.99 2.56 12.28
CA GLU A 243 -22.24 1.91 10.97
C GLU A 243 -23.66 1.35 10.88
N SER A 244 -24.14 0.66 11.93
CA SER A 244 -25.50 0.14 11.99
C SER A 244 -26.59 1.23 11.88
N ILE A 245 -26.33 2.42 12.42
CA ILE A 245 -27.28 3.55 12.31
C ILE A 245 -27.26 4.11 10.87
N PHE A 246 -26.07 4.29 10.29
CA PHE A 246 -25.97 4.80 8.92
C PHE A 246 -26.49 3.81 7.89
N ASP A 247 -26.31 2.50 8.07
CA ASP A 247 -26.89 1.47 7.19
C ASP A 247 -28.43 1.59 7.17
N LYS A 248 -29.06 1.73 8.33
CA LYS A 248 -30.54 1.94 8.42
C LYS A 248 -31.00 3.24 7.78
N LEU A 249 -30.20 4.32 7.87
CA LEU A 249 -30.54 5.60 7.24
C LEU A 249 -30.42 5.55 5.71
N ASN A 250 -29.56 4.70 5.18
CA ASN A 250 -29.34 4.52 3.75
C ASN A 250 -30.28 3.47 3.12
N GLY A 251 -31.10 2.78 3.91
CA GLY A 251 -32.04 1.75 3.44
C GLY A 251 -31.37 0.41 3.08
N ASP A 252 -30.19 0.18 3.60
CA ASP A 252 -29.43 -1.07 3.46
C ASP A 252 -29.80 -2.03 4.63
N ASP A 253 -31.06 -2.49 4.69
CA ASP A 253 -31.51 -3.54 5.62
C ASP A 253 -31.12 -4.95 5.15
#